data_a041b87ded7c9ae1fabce84d489da92a
#
_entry.id   a041b87ded7c9ae1fabce84d489da92a
#
_cell.length_a   1.000
_cell.length_b   1.000
_cell.length_c   1.000
_cell.angle_alpha   90.00
_cell.angle_beta   90.00
_cell.angle_gamma   90.00
#
_symmetry.space_group_name_H-M   'P 1'
#
loop_
_entity.id
_entity.type
_entity.pdbx_description
1 polymer ?
#
loop_
_entity_poly.entity_id
_entity_poly.type
_entity_poly.pdbx_seq_one_letter_code
_entity_poly.pdbx_strand_id
1 'polypeptide(L)'
;MKARLDIYHFDITDPSGRNDGIIYLNDDGEYDYTCKTYYPQRIQISMAPSAPGWASFVMPMMAPGEELTVLVDMNVVPDSLHDAFVGLKGYMAKYTRRDHECDRDRMSDDAQITLAEWTVDHATTVAELIVGHDSVVASFEKFNKDYGYSELESKHFFNYELRYFSIVARKQDSLFHSKEFMDYILRTRPACFFDENIDLSSDYVRVSSLFADTDIRGFGPDFCRYLYGVTQIRGGKKIKKPFIEDPYLSNLYDRISGNVDEQMAKNKKNDFAPNVHYLDLADVAPENILSTILDRYKGKAVLLDMWETWCGWCIKGHQEMAPYKDELKDKDIVFLYFASPSSPFDQWMRSIATIPGEHYYLTEEQNKYLSEKIWGSTGVPKYAVYDAQSNQLFKQLGWAGLDTLKTEIEKALK
;
A
#
# COMPACT_ATOMS: atom_id res chain seq x y z
N MET A 1 -22.45 19.43 -5.35
CA MET A 1 -21.55 18.24 -5.33
C MET A 1 -21.34 17.93 -3.86
N LYS A 2 -21.63 16.73 -3.38
CA LYS A 2 -21.41 16.41 -1.97
C LYS A 2 -19.91 16.39 -1.69
N ALA A 3 -19.48 17.05 -0.62
CA ALA A 3 -18.07 17.02 -0.22
C ALA A 3 -17.71 15.58 0.21
N ARG A 4 -16.52 15.16 -0.17
CA ARG A 4 -16.00 13.81 0.06
C ARG A 4 -14.74 13.91 0.92
N LEU A 5 -14.64 13.07 1.93
CA LEU A 5 -13.43 12.85 2.69
C LEU A 5 -12.92 11.43 2.43
N ASP A 6 -11.63 11.31 2.20
CA ASP A 6 -10.92 10.05 2.11
C ASP A 6 -10.15 9.85 3.43
N ILE A 7 -10.44 8.75 4.12
CA ILE A 7 -9.82 8.42 5.40
C ILE A 7 -8.94 7.20 5.21
N TYR A 8 -7.67 7.31 5.61
CA TYR A 8 -6.70 6.22 5.54
C TYR A 8 -6.15 5.94 6.94
N HIS A 9 -6.12 4.68 7.32
CA HIS A 9 -5.48 4.25 8.56
C HIS A 9 -4.79 2.90 8.37
N PHE A 10 -3.81 2.62 9.23
CA PHE A 10 -3.13 1.33 9.20
C PHE A 10 -4.03 0.27 9.83
N ASP A 11 -4.35 -0.79 9.09
CA ASP A 11 -5.07 -1.93 9.61
C ASP A 11 -4.10 -3.07 9.91
N ILE A 12 -3.89 -3.35 11.20
CA ILE A 12 -3.02 -4.45 11.63
C ILE A 12 -3.50 -5.82 11.12
N THR A 13 -4.77 -5.95 10.77
CA THR A 13 -5.33 -7.18 10.18
C THR A 13 -5.04 -7.29 8.69
N ASP A 14 -4.62 -6.20 8.07
CA ASP A 14 -4.22 -6.11 6.68
C ASP A 14 -2.81 -5.53 6.55
N PRO A 15 -1.78 -6.36 6.32
CA PRO A 15 -0.40 -5.89 6.20
C PRO A 15 -0.14 -5.07 4.93
N SER A 16 -1.05 -5.01 3.94
CA SER A 16 -0.99 -3.98 2.91
C SER A 16 -1.11 -2.58 3.52
N GLY A 17 -1.52 -2.54 4.81
CA GLY A 17 -1.44 -1.38 5.67
C GLY A 17 -2.45 -0.29 5.35
N ARG A 18 -3.38 -0.54 4.45
CA ARG A 18 -4.27 0.50 3.98
C ARG A 18 -5.72 0.07 4.05
N ASN A 19 -6.44 0.64 5.01
CA ASN A 19 -7.90 0.60 4.99
C ASN A 19 -8.39 1.98 4.55
N ASP A 20 -9.02 2.02 3.37
CA ASP A 20 -9.48 3.26 2.74
C ASP A 20 -10.99 3.41 3.04
N GLY A 21 -11.34 4.43 3.82
CA GLY A 21 -12.72 4.87 4.00
C GLY A 21 -13.04 6.06 3.09
N ILE A 22 -14.05 5.94 2.24
CA ILE A 22 -14.58 7.08 1.48
C ILE A 22 -15.89 7.52 2.14
N ILE A 23 -15.94 8.78 2.55
CA ILE A 23 -17.08 9.35 3.25
C ILE A 23 -17.65 10.50 2.42
N TYR A 24 -18.98 10.52 2.27
CA TYR A 24 -19.71 11.68 1.73
C TYR A 24 -20.45 12.35 2.87
N LEU A 25 -20.19 13.64 3.07
CA LEU A 25 -20.88 14.42 4.08
C LEU A 25 -22.40 14.41 3.82
N ASN A 26 -23.21 14.37 4.88
CA ASN A 26 -24.66 14.51 4.80
C ASN A 26 -25.05 15.93 4.37
N ASP A 27 -26.37 16.24 4.31
CA ASP A 27 -26.86 17.54 3.86
C ASP A 27 -26.56 18.65 4.90
N ASP A 28 -26.30 18.28 6.16
CA ASP A 28 -25.90 19.20 7.24
C ASP A 28 -24.35 19.41 7.26
N GLY A 29 -23.62 18.72 6.41
CA GLY A 29 -22.15 18.79 6.34
C GLY A 29 -21.46 17.95 7.42
N GLU A 30 -22.14 16.98 8.01
CA GLU A 30 -21.64 16.15 9.10
C GLU A 30 -21.51 14.69 8.66
N TYR A 31 -20.62 13.97 9.31
CA TYR A 31 -20.50 12.52 9.20
C TYR A 31 -19.77 11.92 10.42
N ASP A 32 -20.26 10.76 10.86
CA ASP A 32 -19.59 9.93 11.86
C ASP A 32 -18.86 8.78 11.19
N TYR A 33 -17.58 8.64 11.45
CA TYR A 33 -16.77 7.53 11.00
C TYR A 33 -16.14 6.79 12.17
N THR A 34 -16.35 5.49 12.23
CA THR A 34 -15.75 4.63 13.25
C THR A 34 -14.79 3.65 12.61
N CYS A 35 -13.54 3.67 13.05
CA CYS A 35 -12.55 2.65 12.70
C CYS A 35 -12.09 1.91 13.96
N LYS A 36 -11.56 0.71 13.77
CA LYS A 36 -10.96 -0.07 14.86
C LYS A 36 -9.46 0.14 14.83
N THR A 37 -8.96 0.76 15.89
CA THR A 37 -7.53 0.85 16.15
C THR A 37 -7.19 -0.04 17.35
N TYR A 38 -6.11 -0.79 17.27
CA TYR A 38 -5.66 -1.66 18.36
C TYR A 38 -4.47 -1.06 19.12
N TYR A 39 -3.80 -0.12 18.49
CA TYR A 39 -2.64 0.62 18.99
C TYR A 39 -2.73 2.08 18.55
N PRO A 40 -2.02 3.00 19.20
CA PRO A 40 -1.90 4.37 18.70
C PRO A 40 -1.35 4.39 17.28
N GLN A 41 -1.99 5.15 16.40
CA GLN A 41 -1.57 5.25 14.99
C GLN A 41 -2.04 6.55 14.37
N ARG A 42 -1.42 6.93 13.25
CA ARG A 42 -1.89 8.05 12.44
C ARG A 42 -3.08 7.66 11.59
N ILE A 43 -4.02 8.59 11.51
CA ILE A 43 -5.15 8.50 10.59
C ILE A 43 -5.03 9.66 9.61
N GLN A 44 -4.83 9.38 8.35
CA GLN A 44 -4.82 10.40 7.32
C GLN A 44 -6.26 10.71 6.90
N ILE A 45 -6.63 11.97 6.94
CA ILE A 45 -7.93 12.48 6.49
C ILE A 45 -7.66 13.48 5.37
N SER A 46 -8.12 13.16 4.17
CA SER A 46 -7.92 13.99 2.96
C SER A 46 -9.27 14.46 2.43
N MET A 47 -9.32 15.69 1.91
CA MET A 47 -10.52 16.23 1.26
C MET A 47 -10.44 16.05 -0.26
N ALA A 48 -11.54 15.57 -0.86
CA ALA A 48 -11.67 15.42 -2.31
C ALA A 48 -12.97 16.07 -2.83
N PRO A 49 -13.00 16.62 -4.08
CA PRO A 49 -11.91 16.59 -5.02
C PRO A 49 -10.85 17.62 -4.67
N SER A 50 -9.63 17.19 -4.54
CA SER A 50 -8.50 18.10 -4.61
C SER A 50 -8.38 18.60 -6.04
N ALA A 51 -8.07 19.87 -6.24
CA ALA A 51 -7.62 20.33 -7.56
C ALA A 51 -6.40 19.50 -8.00
N PRO A 52 -6.20 19.25 -9.31
CA PRO A 52 -5.05 18.50 -9.77
C PRO A 52 -3.75 19.08 -9.19
N GLY A 53 -3.04 18.28 -8.39
CA GLY A 53 -1.76 18.67 -7.77
C GLY A 53 -1.82 19.11 -6.30
N TRP A 54 -2.99 19.15 -5.66
CA TRP A 54 -3.14 19.59 -4.27
C TRP A 54 -3.96 18.59 -3.46
N ALA A 55 -3.35 17.97 -2.48
CA ALA A 55 -4.05 17.16 -1.49
C ALA A 55 -3.94 17.85 -0.13
N SER A 56 -5.02 18.50 0.31
CA SER A 56 -5.13 18.91 1.71
C SER A 56 -5.43 17.69 2.55
N PHE A 57 -4.58 17.40 3.51
CA PHE A 57 -4.77 16.31 4.45
C PHE A 57 -4.28 16.69 5.84
N VAL A 58 -4.87 16.07 6.85
CA VAL A 58 -4.39 16.08 8.22
C VAL A 58 -4.09 14.65 8.64
N MET A 59 -3.13 14.47 9.54
CA MET A 59 -2.69 13.15 10.01
C MET A 59 -2.72 13.07 11.53
N PRO A 60 -3.92 13.10 12.17
CA PRO A 60 -4.02 13.00 13.62
C PRO A 60 -3.52 11.64 14.13
N MET A 61 -2.87 11.68 15.31
CA MET A 61 -2.65 10.47 16.10
C MET A 61 -3.93 10.13 16.85
N MET A 62 -4.31 8.86 16.81
CA MET A 62 -5.45 8.35 17.59
C MET A 62 -5.06 7.07 18.31
N ALA A 63 -5.40 7.00 19.59
CA ALA A 63 -5.32 5.79 20.39
C ALA A 63 -6.66 5.05 20.41
N PRO A 64 -6.67 3.75 20.76
CA PRO A 64 -7.91 3.00 20.92
C PRO A 64 -8.86 3.66 21.93
N GLY A 65 -10.12 3.84 21.53
CA GLY A 65 -11.15 4.45 22.37
C GLY A 65 -11.19 5.99 22.37
N GLU A 66 -10.36 6.65 21.60
CA GLU A 66 -10.40 8.11 21.43
C GLU A 66 -11.45 8.55 20.41
N GLU A 67 -12.00 9.74 20.63
CA GLU A 67 -12.87 10.45 19.69
C GLU A 67 -12.17 11.70 19.17
N LEU A 68 -12.27 11.95 17.88
CA LEU A 68 -11.73 13.11 17.21
C LEU A 68 -12.82 13.82 16.41
N THR A 69 -13.00 15.11 16.65
CA THR A 69 -13.85 15.95 15.82
C THR A 69 -12.99 16.79 14.89
N VAL A 70 -13.18 16.62 13.58
CA VAL A 70 -12.51 17.40 12.55
C VAL A 70 -13.47 18.43 11.99
N LEU A 71 -13.10 19.71 12.07
CA LEU A 71 -13.86 20.82 11.49
C LEU A 71 -13.20 21.25 10.19
N VAL A 72 -13.98 21.31 9.11
CA VAL A 72 -13.52 21.69 7.78
C VAL A 72 -14.29 22.92 7.29
N ASP A 73 -13.61 23.99 6.94
CA ASP A 73 -14.23 25.17 6.32
C ASP A 73 -14.28 24.99 4.80
N MET A 74 -15.48 24.74 4.28
CA MET A 74 -15.72 24.54 2.85
C MET A 74 -15.79 25.86 2.07
N ASN A 75 -15.68 27.03 2.73
CA ASN A 75 -15.69 28.33 2.07
C ASN A 75 -14.28 28.80 1.68
N VAL A 76 -13.27 28.04 2.03
CA VAL A 76 -11.88 28.38 1.69
C VAL A 76 -11.63 28.20 0.20
N VAL A 77 -10.98 29.20 -0.41
CA VAL A 77 -10.64 29.22 -1.83
C VAL A 77 -9.59 28.14 -2.14
N PRO A 78 -9.63 27.47 -3.31
CA PRO A 78 -8.71 26.37 -3.66
C PRO A 78 -7.22 26.65 -3.49
N ASP A 79 -6.78 27.90 -3.60
CA ASP A 79 -5.38 28.29 -3.45
C ASP A 79 -4.87 28.24 -2.01
N SER A 80 -5.78 28.08 -1.04
CA SER A 80 -5.50 27.98 0.40
C SER A 80 -6.18 26.77 1.04
N LEU A 81 -6.18 25.62 0.35
CA LEU A 81 -6.82 24.38 0.81
C LEU A 81 -6.29 23.91 2.17
N HIS A 82 -5.07 24.30 2.56
CA HIS A 82 -4.54 24.05 3.90
C HIS A 82 -5.39 24.69 4.99
N ASP A 83 -6.03 25.82 4.68
CA ASP A 83 -6.90 26.53 5.61
C ASP A 83 -8.29 25.89 5.76
N ALA A 84 -8.61 24.89 4.97
CA ALA A 84 -9.90 24.21 5.00
C ALA A 84 -10.12 23.43 6.31
N PHE A 85 -9.05 22.94 6.94
CA PHE A 85 -9.13 22.26 8.23
C PHE A 85 -8.98 23.28 9.36
N VAL A 86 -10.10 23.80 9.86
CA VAL A 86 -10.12 24.90 10.83
C VAL A 86 -10.08 24.49 12.30
N GLY A 87 -10.24 23.22 12.59
CA GLY A 87 -10.17 22.76 13.98
C GLY A 87 -10.24 21.25 14.13
N LEU A 88 -9.51 20.77 15.13
CA LEU A 88 -9.57 19.41 15.64
C LEU A 88 -9.87 19.51 17.14
N LYS A 89 -10.84 18.75 17.63
CA LYS A 89 -11.11 18.63 19.06
C LYS A 89 -10.48 17.37 19.61
N GLY A 90 -9.98 17.43 20.83
CA GLY A 90 -9.25 16.36 21.48
C GLY A 90 -7.76 16.56 21.42
N TYR A 91 -7.00 15.48 21.47
CA TYR A 91 -5.54 15.48 21.52
C TYR A 91 -4.88 16.29 20.39
N MET A 92 -5.54 16.38 19.24
CA MET A 92 -5.02 16.98 18.01
C MET A 92 -5.42 18.45 17.78
N ALA A 93 -6.15 19.08 18.68
CA ALA A 93 -6.51 20.51 18.54
C ALA A 93 -5.29 21.46 18.41
N LYS A 94 -4.11 21.01 18.81
CA LYS A 94 -2.85 21.74 18.65
C LYS A 94 -2.23 21.65 17.25
N TYR A 95 -2.65 20.68 16.44
CA TYR A 95 -2.02 20.39 15.14
C TYR A 95 -2.52 21.27 14.00
N THR A 96 -3.78 21.65 14.01
CA THR A 96 -4.35 22.54 12.99
C THR A 96 -3.62 23.87 12.87
N ARG A 97 -3.05 24.36 13.95
CA ARG A 97 -2.30 25.63 13.96
C ARG A 97 -0.87 25.48 13.42
N ARG A 98 -0.34 24.26 13.43
CA ARG A 98 1.02 23.94 12.94
C ARG A 98 0.99 23.45 11.49
N ASP A 99 -0.09 22.83 11.05
CA ASP A 99 -0.23 22.43 9.65
C ASP A 99 -0.20 23.64 8.70
N HIS A 100 -0.57 24.84 9.15
CA HIS A 100 -0.38 26.07 8.41
C HIS A 100 1.08 26.53 8.27
N GLU A 101 1.90 26.23 9.26
CA GLU A 101 3.35 26.46 9.20
C GLU A 101 4.04 25.30 8.45
N CYS A 102 3.37 24.19 8.27
CA CYS A 102 3.91 22.91 7.80
C CYS A 102 4.26 22.89 6.31
N ASP A 103 3.88 23.85 5.49
CA ASP A 103 4.37 23.89 4.10
C ASP A 103 5.87 24.20 4.01
N ARG A 104 6.39 24.98 4.98
CA ARG A 104 7.85 25.12 5.16
C ARG A 104 8.46 23.89 5.77
N ASP A 105 7.77 23.26 6.68
CA ASP A 105 8.19 22.10 7.44
C ASP A 105 8.17 20.85 6.57
N ARG A 106 7.20 20.72 5.65
CA ARG A 106 7.14 19.65 4.66
C ARG A 106 8.33 19.68 3.69
N MET A 107 8.79 20.87 3.32
CA MET A 107 10.04 21.00 2.55
C MET A 107 11.26 20.51 3.32
N SER A 108 11.28 20.66 4.65
CA SER A 108 12.38 20.17 5.46
C SER A 108 12.24 18.68 5.81
N ASP A 109 11.04 18.13 5.92
CA ASP A 109 10.80 16.69 6.02
C ASP A 109 11.21 16.00 4.70
N ASP A 110 10.80 16.52 3.56
CA ASP A 110 11.26 16.06 2.25
C ASP A 110 12.79 16.16 2.11
N ALA A 111 13.41 17.20 2.64
CA ALA A 111 14.87 17.34 2.66
C ALA A 111 15.55 16.28 3.53
N GLN A 112 14.96 15.94 4.69
CA GLN A 112 15.47 14.88 5.57
C GLN A 112 15.30 13.50 4.94
N ILE A 113 14.16 13.23 4.31
CA ILE A 113 13.95 11.99 3.55
C ILE A 113 14.95 11.90 2.39
N THR A 114 15.18 12.98 1.68
CA THR A 114 16.16 13.06 0.59
C THR A 114 17.58 12.81 1.11
N LEU A 115 17.93 13.34 2.29
CA LEU A 115 19.21 13.06 2.94
C LEU A 115 19.35 11.58 3.28
N ALA A 116 18.30 10.98 3.87
CA ALA A 116 18.28 9.57 4.20
C ALA A 116 18.43 8.69 2.95
N GLU A 117 17.71 8.99 1.88
CA GLU A 117 17.81 8.28 0.62
C GLU A 117 19.21 8.42 0.00
N TRP A 118 19.75 9.64 -0.04
CA TRP A 118 21.09 9.89 -0.55
C TRP A 118 22.16 9.12 0.24
N THR A 119 22.06 9.14 1.56
CA THR A 119 23.02 8.44 2.44
C THR A 119 23.01 6.94 2.19
N VAL A 120 21.82 6.35 2.06
CA VAL A 120 21.67 4.91 1.81
C VAL A 120 22.13 4.54 0.40
N ASP A 121 21.86 5.38 -0.61
CA ASP A 121 22.28 5.13 -2.00
C ASP A 121 23.79 5.12 -2.18
N HIS A 122 24.53 5.87 -1.33
CA HIS A 122 25.98 5.97 -1.40
C HIS A 122 26.72 5.04 -0.42
N ALA A 123 25.99 4.39 0.50
CA ALA A 123 26.57 3.42 1.41
C ALA A 123 26.93 2.11 0.69
N THR A 124 28.14 1.62 0.94
CA THR A 124 28.64 0.33 0.44
C THR A 124 28.95 -0.66 1.56
N THR A 125 28.92 -0.19 2.81
CA THR A 125 29.19 -0.95 4.03
C THR A 125 28.17 -0.65 5.11
N VAL A 126 28.02 -1.57 6.07
CA VAL A 126 27.17 -1.34 7.26
C VAL A 126 27.68 -0.16 8.09
N ALA A 127 28.99 0.04 8.18
CA ALA A 127 29.55 1.18 8.90
C ALA A 127 29.10 2.52 8.31
N GLU A 128 29.04 2.64 6.98
CA GLU A 128 28.52 3.83 6.29
C GLU A 128 27.02 4.01 6.51
N LEU A 129 26.24 2.93 6.54
CA LEU A 129 24.82 3.00 6.89
C LEU A 129 24.62 3.50 8.33
N ILE A 130 25.45 3.05 9.28
CA ILE A 130 25.39 3.49 10.69
C ILE A 130 25.69 5.00 10.79
N VAL A 131 26.74 5.47 10.13
CA VAL A 131 27.09 6.91 10.10
C VAL A 131 25.96 7.72 9.47
N GLY A 132 25.35 7.20 8.40
CA GLY A 132 24.20 7.81 7.76
C GLY A 132 22.98 7.88 8.69
N HIS A 133 22.68 6.80 9.40
CA HIS A 133 21.62 6.76 10.40
C HIS A 133 21.81 7.83 11.48
N ASP A 134 22.99 7.87 12.10
CA ASP A 134 23.29 8.82 13.16
C ASP A 134 23.18 10.28 12.66
N SER A 135 23.57 10.53 11.42
CA SER A 135 23.45 11.85 10.78
C SER A 135 21.99 12.25 10.56
N VAL A 136 21.17 11.31 10.09
CA VAL A 136 19.74 11.53 9.85
C VAL A 136 19.01 11.75 11.18
N VAL A 137 19.28 10.94 12.21
CA VAL A 137 18.72 11.09 13.55
C VAL A 137 19.06 12.46 14.13
N ALA A 138 20.33 12.84 14.14
CA ALA A 138 20.76 14.14 14.65
C ALA A 138 20.13 15.33 13.91
N SER A 139 19.92 15.19 12.60
CA SER A 139 19.26 16.20 11.77
C SER A 139 17.78 16.35 12.13
N PHE A 140 17.06 15.24 12.35
CA PHE A 140 15.68 15.26 12.81
C PHE A 140 15.53 15.78 14.24
N GLU A 141 16.39 15.40 15.16
CA GLU A 141 16.38 15.92 16.52
C GLU A 141 16.56 17.44 16.55
N LYS A 142 17.49 17.95 15.74
CA LYS A 142 17.71 19.39 15.58
C LYS A 142 16.46 20.06 15.02
N PHE A 143 15.88 19.50 13.96
CA PHE A 143 14.66 20.00 13.35
C PHE A 143 13.50 20.07 14.36
N ASN A 144 13.22 18.98 15.08
CA ASN A 144 12.18 18.92 16.09
C ASN A 144 12.38 19.97 17.18
N LYS A 145 13.62 20.20 17.61
CA LYS A 145 13.98 21.22 18.60
C LYS A 145 13.77 22.63 18.05
N ASP A 146 14.21 22.90 16.84
CA ASP A 146 14.11 24.22 16.21
C ASP A 146 12.64 24.63 15.98
N TYR A 147 11.77 23.67 15.71
CA TYR A 147 10.32 23.88 15.53
C TYR A 147 9.50 23.71 16.82
N GLY A 148 10.12 23.37 17.93
CA GLY A 148 9.49 23.29 19.25
C GLY A 148 8.52 22.11 19.40
N TYR A 149 8.74 21.00 18.69
CA TYR A 149 7.99 19.77 18.92
C TYR A 149 8.31 19.17 20.29
N SER A 150 7.31 18.68 20.99
CA SER A 150 7.51 17.92 22.22
C SER A 150 8.19 16.58 21.92
N GLU A 151 8.80 15.97 22.93
CA GLU A 151 9.41 14.64 22.78
C GLU A 151 8.40 13.58 22.31
N LEU A 152 7.16 13.65 22.81
CA LEU A 152 6.08 12.76 22.39
C LEU A 152 5.70 12.99 20.92
N GLU A 153 5.55 14.24 20.51
CA GLU A 153 5.29 14.61 19.12
C GLU A 153 6.41 14.14 18.21
N SER A 154 7.66 14.33 18.61
CA SER A 154 8.83 13.90 17.85
C SER A 154 8.89 12.39 17.67
N LYS A 155 8.58 11.62 18.71
CA LYS A 155 8.53 10.15 18.63
C LYS A 155 7.40 9.64 17.74
N HIS A 156 6.24 10.28 17.78
CA HIS A 156 5.07 9.82 17.05
C HIS A 156 4.96 10.38 15.64
N PHE A 157 5.40 11.63 15.41
CA PHE A 157 5.27 12.26 14.09
C PHE A 157 6.25 11.75 13.06
N PHE A 158 7.48 11.54 13.47
CA PHE A 158 8.55 11.14 12.59
C PHE A 158 9.26 9.94 13.20
N ASN A 159 8.69 8.78 12.96
CA ASN A 159 9.45 7.56 13.23
C ASN A 159 10.57 7.48 12.17
N TYR A 160 11.47 8.48 12.20
CA TYR A 160 12.56 8.64 11.25
C TYR A 160 13.56 7.47 11.31
N GLU A 161 13.72 6.85 12.48
CA GLU A 161 14.52 5.63 12.59
C GLU A 161 13.90 4.51 11.75
N LEU A 162 12.60 4.26 11.93
CA LEU A 162 11.88 3.26 11.14
C LEU A 162 11.89 3.60 9.65
N ARG A 163 11.71 4.88 9.32
CA ARG A 163 11.77 5.35 7.94
C ARG A 163 13.14 5.12 7.32
N TYR A 164 14.21 5.45 8.04
CA TYR A 164 15.57 5.17 7.60
C TYR A 164 15.79 3.68 7.34
N PHE A 165 15.41 2.81 8.30
CA PHE A 165 15.53 1.36 8.15
C PHE A 165 14.68 0.81 7.01
N SER A 166 13.50 1.39 6.77
CA SER A 166 12.64 1.05 5.63
C SER A 166 13.32 1.40 4.28
N ILE A 167 14.06 2.51 4.21
CA ILE A 167 14.85 2.88 3.03
C ILE A 167 16.02 1.90 2.85
N VAL A 168 16.74 1.55 3.93
CA VAL A 168 17.83 0.56 3.90
C VAL A 168 17.32 -0.78 3.41
N ALA A 169 16.21 -1.29 3.97
CA ALA A 169 15.60 -2.55 3.56
C ALA A 169 15.24 -2.59 2.07
N ARG A 170 14.77 -1.45 1.53
CA ARG A 170 14.40 -1.34 0.12
C ARG A 170 15.58 -1.27 -0.84
N LYS A 171 16.64 -0.54 -0.46
CA LYS A 171 17.74 -0.17 -1.36
C LYS A 171 19.00 -1.00 -1.15
N GLN A 172 19.21 -1.55 0.05
CA GLN A 172 20.43 -2.22 0.49
C GLN A 172 20.11 -3.56 1.18
N ASP A 173 19.30 -4.39 0.53
CA ASP A 173 18.77 -5.64 1.10
C ASP A 173 19.87 -6.55 1.69
N SER A 174 20.99 -6.74 1.01
CA SER A 174 22.09 -7.58 1.48
C SER A 174 22.79 -7.04 2.73
N LEU A 175 22.94 -5.71 2.84
CA LEU A 175 23.49 -5.07 4.03
C LEU A 175 22.50 -5.08 5.18
N PHE A 176 21.21 -4.86 4.88
CA PHE A 176 20.12 -4.89 5.85
C PHE A 176 20.00 -6.25 6.56
N HIS A 177 20.19 -7.35 5.83
CA HIS A 177 20.13 -8.71 6.39
C HIS A 177 21.51 -9.22 6.88
N SER A 178 22.53 -8.40 6.89
CA SER A 178 23.85 -8.81 7.38
C SER A 178 23.87 -8.97 8.90
N LYS A 179 24.73 -9.88 9.37
CA LYS A 179 24.95 -10.04 10.81
C LYS A 179 25.41 -8.75 11.48
N GLU A 180 26.27 -7.97 10.81
CA GLU A 180 26.80 -6.71 11.34
C GLU A 180 25.68 -5.68 11.56
N PHE A 181 24.72 -5.58 10.64
CA PHE A 181 23.56 -4.69 10.78
C PHE A 181 22.66 -5.16 11.94
N MET A 182 22.38 -6.45 12.05
CA MET A 182 21.63 -6.99 13.17
C MET A 182 22.33 -6.74 14.51
N ASP A 183 23.64 -6.96 14.59
CA ASP A 183 24.44 -6.67 15.80
C ASP A 183 24.36 -5.18 16.19
N TYR A 184 24.30 -4.28 15.20
CA TYR A 184 24.07 -2.86 15.42
C TYR A 184 22.68 -2.61 16.04
N ILE A 185 21.61 -3.13 15.44
CA ILE A 185 20.23 -2.99 15.94
C ILE A 185 20.08 -3.51 17.37
N LEU A 186 20.69 -4.66 17.67
CA LEU A 186 20.64 -5.25 19.00
C LEU A 186 21.39 -4.45 20.06
N ARG A 187 22.51 -3.82 19.68
CA ARG A 187 23.32 -3.00 20.57
C ARG A 187 22.67 -1.64 20.86
N THR A 188 22.16 -0.98 19.83
CA THR A 188 21.58 0.37 19.95
C THR A 188 20.16 0.36 20.44
N ARG A 189 19.43 -0.74 20.20
CA ARG A 189 18.01 -0.91 20.55
C ARG A 189 17.16 0.29 20.12
N PRO A 190 17.08 0.57 18.79
CA PRO A 190 16.31 1.71 18.30
C PRO A 190 14.89 1.71 18.85
N ALA A 191 14.38 2.91 19.21
CA ALA A 191 13.07 3.06 19.83
C ALA A 191 11.95 2.50 18.94
N CYS A 192 12.05 2.61 17.63
CA CYS A 192 11.09 2.07 16.68
C CYS A 192 10.88 0.55 16.79
N PHE A 193 11.82 -0.22 17.37
CA PHE A 193 11.67 -1.66 17.57
C PHE A 193 11.50 -2.06 19.04
N PHE A 194 11.98 -1.25 19.97
CA PHE A 194 12.13 -1.67 21.38
C PHE A 194 11.43 -0.76 22.38
N ASP A 195 10.78 0.32 21.96
CA ASP A 195 9.90 1.12 22.81
C ASP A 195 8.55 0.41 23.00
N GLU A 196 7.90 0.60 24.13
CA GLU A 196 6.57 0.06 24.42
C GLU A 196 5.46 0.79 23.64
N ASN A 197 5.73 2.04 23.21
CA ASN A 197 4.79 2.90 22.49
C ASN A 197 5.23 3.12 21.05
N ILE A 198 5.31 2.06 20.27
CA ILE A 198 5.65 2.18 18.85
C ILE A 198 4.46 2.68 18.03
N ASP A 199 4.71 3.61 17.12
CA ASP A 199 3.73 4.10 16.15
C ASP A 199 3.64 3.10 14.98
N LEU A 200 2.51 2.44 14.82
CA LEU A 200 2.30 1.46 13.76
C LEU A 200 2.15 2.15 12.41
N SER A 201 2.99 1.77 11.46
CA SER A 201 2.95 2.28 10.09
C SER A 201 3.29 1.19 9.07
N SER A 202 3.00 1.48 7.80
CA SER A 202 3.33 0.59 6.68
C SER A 202 4.83 0.36 6.50
N ASP A 203 5.70 1.19 7.08
CA ASP A 203 7.14 1.02 7.04
C ASP A 203 7.60 -0.25 7.78
N TYR A 204 6.84 -0.69 8.81
CA TYR A 204 7.09 -1.98 9.48
C TYR A 204 7.01 -3.19 8.54
N VAL A 205 6.17 -3.13 7.52
CA VAL A 205 6.07 -4.22 6.53
C VAL A 205 7.42 -4.41 5.81
N ARG A 206 8.09 -3.31 5.48
CA ARG A 206 9.39 -3.34 4.77
C ARG A 206 10.52 -3.85 5.63
N VAL A 207 10.53 -3.55 6.92
CA VAL A 207 11.56 -3.99 7.87
C VAL A 207 11.22 -5.31 8.56
N SER A 208 10.04 -5.87 8.30
CA SER A 208 9.51 -7.03 9.02
C SER A 208 10.39 -8.28 8.91
N SER A 209 11.10 -8.46 7.79
CA SER A 209 12.02 -9.58 7.57
C SER A 209 13.23 -9.58 8.51
N LEU A 210 13.60 -8.42 9.08
CA LEU A 210 14.78 -8.31 9.96
C LEU A 210 14.72 -9.26 11.16
N PHE A 211 13.53 -9.49 11.70
CA PHE A 211 13.33 -10.33 12.87
C PHE A 211 12.74 -11.72 12.55
N ALA A 212 12.52 -12.03 11.26
CA ALA A 212 11.78 -13.24 10.85
C ALA A 212 12.31 -14.55 11.45
N ASP A 213 13.62 -14.72 11.46
CA ASP A 213 14.31 -15.94 11.92
C ASP A 213 15.01 -15.74 13.29
N THR A 214 14.54 -14.79 14.09
CA THR A 214 15.11 -14.48 15.40
C THR A 214 14.17 -14.88 16.54
N ASP A 215 14.72 -15.05 17.74
CA ASP A 215 14.01 -15.24 19.01
C ASP A 215 14.09 -14.00 19.92
N ILE A 216 14.44 -12.85 19.34
CA ILE A 216 14.56 -11.57 20.04
C ILE A 216 13.18 -11.17 20.56
N ARG A 217 13.11 -10.90 21.89
CA ARG A 217 11.86 -10.62 22.58
C ARG A 217 11.51 -9.14 22.58
N GLY A 218 10.22 -8.86 22.60
CA GLY A 218 9.62 -7.53 22.68
C GLY A 218 8.52 -7.35 21.67
N PHE A 219 7.67 -6.35 21.89
CA PHE A 219 6.51 -6.11 21.04
C PHE A 219 6.92 -5.79 19.59
N GLY A 220 7.89 -4.90 19.36
CA GLY A 220 8.35 -4.55 18.01
C GLY A 220 8.90 -5.73 17.21
N PRO A 221 9.83 -6.57 17.74
CA PRO A 221 10.24 -7.81 17.09
C PRO A 221 9.08 -8.76 16.82
N ASP A 222 8.14 -8.92 17.75
CA ASP A 222 6.95 -9.75 17.57
C ASP A 222 6.04 -9.19 16.46
N PHE A 223 5.86 -7.89 16.44
CA PHE A 223 5.08 -7.22 15.41
C PHE A 223 5.70 -7.39 14.02
N CYS A 224 7.03 -7.24 13.90
CA CYS A 224 7.75 -7.52 12.67
C CYS A 224 7.56 -8.96 12.21
N ARG A 225 7.73 -9.96 13.11
CA ARG A 225 7.52 -11.38 12.80
C ARG A 225 6.09 -11.67 12.37
N TYR A 226 5.11 -11.06 13.06
CA TYR A 226 3.70 -11.14 12.70
C TYR A 226 3.48 -10.61 11.27
N LEU A 227 3.92 -9.39 10.97
CA LEU A 227 3.76 -8.78 9.64
C LEU A 227 4.45 -9.60 8.55
N TYR A 228 5.69 -10.03 8.79
CA TYR A 228 6.42 -10.90 7.87
C TYR A 228 5.62 -12.18 7.58
N GLY A 229 5.21 -12.88 8.64
CA GLY A 229 4.47 -14.12 8.50
C GLY A 229 3.16 -13.95 7.74
N VAL A 230 2.37 -12.94 8.09
CA VAL A 230 1.10 -12.66 7.41
C VAL A 230 1.32 -12.28 5.95
N THR A 231 2.34 -11.48 5.65
CA THR A 231 2.68 -11.12 4.26
C THR A 231 3.03 -12.37 3.44
N GLN A 232 3.84 -13.29 4.00
CA GLN A 232 4.20 -14.53 3.29
C GLN A 232 2.98 -15.44 3.03
N ILE A 233 2.14 -15.69 4.04
CA ILE A 233 0.96 -16.57 3.87
C ILE A 233 -0.07 -15.95 2.92
N ARG A 234 -0.29 -14.64 2.98
CA ARG A 234 -1.17 -13.91 2.05
C ARG A 234 -0.61 -13.86 0.63
N GLY A 235 0.71 -13.89 0.48
CA GLY A 235 1.39 -14.10 -0.80
C GLY A 235 1.37 -15.55 -1.30
N GLY A 236 0.60 -16.44 -0.65
CA GLY A 236 0.46 -17.84 -1.05
C GLY A 236 1.60 -18.76 -0.61
N LYS A 237 2.60 -18.25 0.12
CA LYS A 237 3.74 -19.07 0.57
C LYS A 237 3.35 -19.88 1.79
N LYS A 238 3.78 -21.15 1.81
CA LYS A 238 3.69 -22.00 3.00
C LYS A 238 4.93 -21.79 3.85
N ILE A 239 4.76 -21.16 5.00
CA ILE A 239 5.83 -20.98 5.97
C ILE A 239 5.46 -21.60 7.31
N LYS A 240 6.47 -21.91 8.11
CA LYS A 240 6.26 -22.25 9.52
C LYS A 240 5.82 -20.98 10.26
N LYS A 241 4.87 -21.12 11.19
CA LYS A 241 4.45 -19.99 12.04
C LYS A 241 5.69 -19.36 12.70
N PRO A 242 5.89 -18.03 12.55
CA PRO A 242 6.96 -17.33 13.25
C PRO A 242 6.80 -17.43 14.78
N PHE A 243 7.91 -17.28 15.49
CA PHE A 243 7.86 -17.18 16.94
C PHE A 243 7.28 -15.82 17.35
N ILE A 244 6.10 -15.80 17.93
CA ILE A 244 5.39 -14.60 18.40
C ILE A 244 4.96 -14.84 19.85
N GLU A 245 5.57 -14.11 20.81
CA GLU A 245 5.22 -14.22 22.24
C GLU A 245 3.96 -13.42 22.59
N ASP A 246 3.72 -12.27 21.94
CA ASP A 246 2.52 -11.49 22.18
C ASP A 246 1.27 -12.29 21.86
N PRO A 247 0.39 -12.57 22.86
CA PRO A 247 -0.77 -13.44 22.67
C PRO A 247 -1.78 -12.89 21.68
N TYR A 248 -1.91 -11.56 21.58
CA TYR A 248 -2.85 -10.94 20.67
C TYR A 248 -2.38 -11.12 19.21
N LEU A 249 -1.12 -10.78 18.93
CA LEU A 249 -0.53 -10.94 17.60
C LEU A 249 -0.48 -12.42 17.18
N SER A 250 -0.16 -13.32 18.10
CA SER A 250 -0.15 -14.77 17.87
C SER A 250 -1.53 -15.29 17.49
N ASN A 251 -2.59 -14.90 18.23
CA ASN A 251 -3.97 -15.29 17.92
C ASN A 251 -4.46 -14.68 16.61
N LEU A 252 -4.07 -13.43 16.34
CA LEU A 252 -4.42 -12.74 15.09
C LEU A 252 -3.77 -13.45 13.88
N TYR A 253 -2.50 -13.85 14.02
CA TYR A 253 -1.81 -14.64 12.99
C TYR A 253 -2.54 -15.95 12.69
N ASP A 254 -2.91 -16.72 13.73
CA ASP A 254 -3.60 -18.01 13.58
C ASP A 254 -4.94 -17.84 12.87
N ARG A 255 -5.69 -16.81 13.22
CA ARG A 255 -6.98 -16.50 12.58
C ARG A 255 -6.80 -16.15 11.10
N ILE A 256 -5.81 -15.32 10.75
CA ILE A 256 -5.55 -14.93 9.37
C ILE A 256 -5.06 -16.14 8.57
N SER A 257 -4.14 -16.93 9.12
CA SER A 257 -3.63 -18.17 8.51
C SER A 257 -4.77 -19.14 8.20
N GLY A 258 -5.68 -19.38 9.15
CA GLY A 258 -6.85 -20.23 8.97
C GLY A 258 -7.77 -19.73 7.84
N ASN A 259 -8.01 -18.43 7.77
CA ASN A 259 -8.83 -17.82 6.70
C ASN A 259 -8.17 -17.98 5.32
N VAL A 260 -6.86 -17.81 5.23
CA VAL A 260 -6.11 -17.99 3.97
C VAL A 260 -6.16 -19.46 3.54
N ASP A 261 -5.92 -20.40 4.46
CA ASP A 261 -5.98 -21.84 4.17
C ASP A 261 -7.37 -22.28 3.69
N GLU A 262 -8.43 -21.78 4.33
CA GLU A 262 -9.82 -22.04 3.90
C GLU A 262 -10.07 -21.50 2.48
N GLN A 263 -9.63 -20.26 2.19
CA GLN A 263 -9.79 -19.65 0.88
C GLN A 263 -9.01 -20.42 -0.19
N MET A 264 -7.76 -20.78 0.11
CA MET A 264 -6.95 -21.60 -0.82
C MET A 264 -7.58 -22.98 -1.07
N ALA A 265 -8.23 -23.57 -0.05
CA ALA A 265 -8.94 -24.84 -0.22
C ALA A 265 -10.18 -24.70 -1.14
N LYS A 266 -10.90 -23.57 -1.05
CA LYS A 266 -12.03 -23.24 -1.95
C LYS A 266 -11.52 -23.05 -3.39
N ASN A 267 -10.41 -22.36 -3.57
CA ASN A 267 -9.81 -22.11 -4.89
C ASN A 267 -9.41 -23.39 -5.61
N LYS A 268 -8.83 -24.38 -4.89
CA LYS A 268 -8.49 -25.68 -5.47
C LYS A 268 -9.69 -26.45 -6.00
N LYS A 269 -10.91 -26.11 -5.56
CA LYS A 269 -12.16 -26.73 -6.02
C LYS A 269 -12.78 -25.98 -7.20
N ASN A 270 -12.12 -24.93 -7.75
CA ASN A 270 -12.69 -24.04 -8.78
C ASN A 270 -14.11 -23.52 -8.43
N ASP A 271 -14.32 -23.13 -7.19
CA ASP A 271 -15.61 -22.68 -6.65
C ASP A 271 -15.87 -21.19 -6.96
N PHE A 272 -15.48 -20.77 -8.18
CA PHE A 272 -15.76 -19.45 -8.73
C PHE A 272 -17.04 -19.43 -9.56
N ALA A 273 -17.54 -18.23 -9.87
CA ALA A 273 -18.55 -18.07 -10.89
C ALA A 273 -18.07 -18.74 -12.20
N PRO A 274 -18.97 -19.32 -13.01
CA PRO A 274 -18.59 -20.11 -14.20
C PRO A 274 -17.71 -19.38 -15.23
N ASN A 275 -17.69 -18.05 -15.18
CA ASN A 275 -16.96 -17.15 -16.08
C ASN A 275 -15.76 -16.47 -15.39
N VAL A 276 -15.34 -16.96 -14.25
CA VAL A 276 -14.14 -16.50 -13.52
C VAL A 276 -13.13 -17.65 -13.50
N HIS A 277 -11.97 -17.43 -14.06
CA HIS A 277 -10.91 -18.43 -14.12
C HIS A 277 -9.63 -17.88 -13.50
N TYR A 278 -8.94 -18.71 -12.75
CA TYR A 278 -7.63 -18.41 -12.18
C TYR A 278 -6.62 -19.47 -12.60
N LEU A 279 -5.44 -19.03 -13.00
CA LEU A 279 -4.32 -19.90 -13.30
C LEU A 279 -3.06 -19.40 -12.58
N ASP A 280 -2.42 -20.32 -11.86
CA ASP A 280 -1.13 -20.09 -11.24
C ASP A 280 0.01 -20.29 -12.26
N LEU A 281 0.79 -19.24 -12.45
CA LEU A 281 1.97 -19.22 -13.33
C LEU A 281 3.22 -18.73 -12.59
N ALA A 282 3.28 -18.89 -11.29
CA ALA A 282 4.40 -18.39 -10.46
C ALA A 282 5.76 -18.99 -10.89
N ASP A 283 5.78 -20.20 -11.45
CA ASP A 283 6.99 -20.86 -11.92
C ASP A 283 7.47 -20.38 -13.30
N VAL A 284 6.71 -19.54 -13.99
CA VAL A 284 7.09 -19.02 -15.31
C VAL A 284 8.07 -17.87 -15.15
N ALA A 285 9.19 -17.92 -15.86
CA ALA A 285 10.19 -16.84 -15.83
C ALA A 285 9.58 -15.49 -16.27
N PRO A 286 9.96 -14.37 -15.62
CA PRO A 286 9.37 -13.04 -15.88
C PRO A 286 9.36 -12.64 -17.36
N GLU A 287 10.44 -12.93 -18.08
CA GLU A 287 10.57 -12.61 -19.51
C GLU A 287 9.61 -13.39 -20.42
N ASN A 288 9.11 -14.51 -19.96
CA ASN A 288 8.23 -15.40 -20.73
C ASN A 288 6.75 -15.27 -20.33
N ILE A 289 6.43 -14.58 -19.23
CA ILE A 289 5.08 -14.59 -18.65
C ILE A 289 4.03 -14.05 -19.62
N LEU A 290 4.31 -12.92 -20.27
CA LEU A 290 3.35 -12.31 -21.21
C LEU A 290 3.09 -13.19 -22.42
N SER A 291 4.15 -13.72 -23.06
CA SER A 291 4.01 -14.60 -24.22
C SER A 291 3.30 -15.90 -23.85
N THR A 292 3.63 -16.50 -22.70
CA THR A 292 2.97 -17.70 -22.18
C THR A 292 1.46 -17.49 -22.01
N ILE A 293 1.05 -16.31 -21.53
CA ILE A 293 -0.36 -16.00 -21.34
C ILE A 293 -1.04 -15.70 -22.67
N LEU A 294 -0.47 -14.84 -23.52
CA LEU A 294 -1.07 -14.48 -24.81
C LEU A 294 -1.19 -15.68 -25.75
N ASP A 295 -0.23 -16.61 -25.74
CA ASP A 295 -0.27 -17.84 -26.55
C ASP A 295 -1.49 -18.72 -26.27
N ARG A 296 -2.07 -18.63 -25.06
CA ARG A 296 -3.30 -19.36 -24.69
C ARG A 296 -4.54 -18.81 -25.39
N TYR A 297 -4.48 -17.54 -25.82
CA TYR A 297 -5.62 -16.81 -26.37
C TYR A 297 -5.39 -16.39 -27.83
N LYS A 298 -4.47 -17.05 -28.54
CA LYS A 298 -4.27 -16.82 -29.96
C LYS A 298 -5.58 -16.93 -30.74
N GLY A 299 -5.81 -16.01 -31.66
CA GLY A 299 -7.04 -15.92 -32.44
C GLY A 299 -8.13 -15.06 -31.76
N LYS A 300 -7.86 -14.52 -30.57
CA LYS A 300 -8.78 -13.62 -29.87
C LYS A 300 -8.14 -12.27 -29.58
N ALA A 301 -8.92 -11.22 -29.63
CA ALA A 301 -8.51 -9.93 -29.06
C ALA A 301 -8.33 -10.06 -27.53
N VAL A 302 -7.45 -9.26 -26.96
CA VAL A 302 -7.17 -9.29 -25.53
C VAL A 302 -7.18 -7.88 -24.96
N LEU A 303 -7.98 -7.64 -23.91
CA LEU A 303 -7.80 -6.51 -22.99
C LEU A 303 -7.04 -7.02 -21.77
N LEU A 304 -5.84 -6.50 -21.55
CA LEU A 304 -5.05 -6.71 -20.36
C LEU A 304 -5.25 -5.53 -19.42
N ASP A 305 -5.60 -5.81 -18.16
CA ASP A 305 -5.79 -4.86 -17.07
C ASP A 305 -4.89 -5.27 -15.88
N MET A 306 -3.89 -4.46 -15.56
CA MET A 306 -3.10 -4.62 -14.34
C MET A 306 -3.71 -3.75 -13.25
N TRP A 307 -4.13 -4.39 -12.18
CA TRP A 307 -4.88 -3.77 -11.10
C TRP A 307 -4.47 -4.26 -9.72
N GLU A 308 -4.87 -3.55 -8.68
CA GLU A 308 -4.67 -3.99 -7.30
C GLU A 308 -5.93 -3.76 -6.47
N THR A 309 -6.13 -4.57 -5.43
CA THR A 309 -7.36 -4.53 -4.60
C THR A 309 -7.57 -3.21 -3.86
N TRP A 310 -6.49 -2.49 -3.59
CA TRP A 310 -6.50 -1.17 -2.96
C TRP A 310 -6.67 -0.01 -3.95
N CYS A 311 -6.69 -0.29 -5.25
CA CYS A 311 -6.72 0.73 -6.29
C CYS A 311 -8.15 1.17 -6.60
N GLY A 312 -8.60 2.27 -6.03
CA GLY A 312 -9.96 2.80 -6.23
C GLY A 312 -10.29 3.09 -7.71
N TRP A 313 -9.33 3.59 -8.51
CA TRP A 313 -9.51 3.80 -9.95
C TRP A 313 -9.64 2.49 -10.73
N CYS A 314 -8.97 1.42 -10.30
CA CYS A 314 -9.12 0.10 -10.90
C CYS A 314 -10.53 -0.45 -10.66
N ILE A 315 -11.01 -0.36 -9.41
CA ILE A 315 -12.37 -0.80 -9.04
C ILE A 315 -13.43 -0.01 -9.83
N LYS A 316 -13.26 1.31 -9.95
CA LYS A 316 -14.13 2.15 -10.77
C LYS A 316 -14.11 1.70 -12.23
N GLY A 317 -12.93 1.43 -12.79
CA GLY A 317 -12.78 0.93 -14.17
C GLY A 317 -13.53 -0.38 -14.38
N HIS A 318 -13.42 -1.33 -13.45
CA HIS A 318 -14.17 -2.60 -13.51
C HIS A 318 -15.69 -2.38 -13.51
N GLN A 319 -16.18 -1.48 -12.65
CA GLN A 319 -17.63 -1.15 -12.59
C GLN A 319 -18.14 -0.51 -13.88
N GLU A 320 -17.40 0.43 -14.46
CA GLU A 320 -17.75 1.10 -15.70
C GLU A 320 -17.67 0.16 -16.92
N MET A 321 -16.71 -0.79 -16.92
CA MET A 321 -16.55 -1.79 -17.97
C MET A 321 -17.57 -2.93 -17.92
N ALA A 322 -18.16 -3.22 -16.77
CA ALA A 322 -19.01 -4.39 -16.59
C ALA A 322 -20.19 -4.48 -17.62
N PRO A 323 -20.97 -3.41 -17.87
CA PRO A 323 -22.06 -3.48 -18.88
C PRO A 323 -21.52 -3.73 -20.31
N TYR A 324 -20.37 -3.15 -20.65
CA TYR A 324 -19.78 -3.34 -21.97
C TYR A 324 -19.23 -4.76 -22.18
N LYS A 325 -18.73 -5.39 -21.13
CA LYS A 325 -18.31 -6.80 -21.19
C LYS A 325 -19.47 -7.72 -21.53
N ASP A 326 -20.67 -7.44 -21.03
CA ASP A 326 -21.88 -8.19 -21.35
C ASP A 326 -22.26 -8.05 -22.83
N GLU A 327 -22.03 -6.88 -23.43
CA GLU A 327 -22.24 -6.66 -24.88
C GLU A 327 -21.25 -7.48 -25.72
N LEU A 328 -20.07 -7.77 -25.18
CA LEU A 328 -18.97 -8.47 -25.86
C LEU A 328 -18.94 -9.99 -25.61
N LYS A 329 -19.88 -10.55 -24.84
CA LYS A 329 -19.88 -11.97 -24.43
C LYS A 329 -19.78 -12.98 -25.59
N ASP A 330 -20.30 -12.61 -26.77
CA ASP A 330 -20.30 -13.46 -27.97
C ASP A 330 -19.21 -13.06 -29.00
N LYS A 331 -18.25 -12.23 -28.58
CA LYS A 331 -17.11 -11.79 -29.40
C LYS A 331 -15.85 -12.55 -29.04
N ASP A 332 -14.92 -12.64 -29.99
CA ASP A 332 -13.61 -13.25 -29.80
C ASP A 332 -12.67 -12.31 -29.06
N ILE A 333 -12.99 -12.03 -27.80
CA ILE A 333 -12.18 -11.24 -26.89
C ILE A 333 -12.02 -11.92 -25.54
N VAL A 334 -10.87 -11.71 -24.92
CA VAL A 334 -10.56 -12.16 -23.56
C VAL A 334 -10.18 -10.97 -22.68
N PHE A 335 -10.69 -10.94 -21.48
CA PHE A 335 -10.34 -9.97 -20.45
C PHE A 335 -9.35 -10.61 -19.50
N LEU A 336 -8.10 -10.14 -19.52
CA LEU A 336 -7.03 -10.60 -18.64
C LEU A 336 -6.82 -9.61 -17.51
N TYR A 337 -6.80 -10.11 -16.27
CA TYR A 337 -6.60 -9.33 -15.06
C TYR A 337 -5.34 -9.79 -14.36
N PHE A 338 -4.39 -8.88 -14.19
CA PHE A 338 -3.14 -9.13 -13.50
C PHE A 338 -3.09 -8.36 -12.20
N ALA A 339 -2.79 -9.05 -11.12
CA ALA A 339 -2.50 -8.46 -9.82
C ALA A 339 -1.18 -9.00 -9.27
N SER A 340 -0.66 -8.38 -8.23
CA SER A 340 0.63 -8.70 -7.65
C SER A 340 0.54 -8.87 -6.12
N PRO A 341 1.63 -9.23 -5.43
CA PRO A 341 1.68 -9.32 -3.97
C PRO A 341 1.38 -8.02 -3.23
N SER A 342 1.28 -6.87 -3.91
CA SER A 342 0.77 -5.64 -3.31
C SER A 342 -0.73 -5.73 -2.97
N SER A 343 -1.48 -6.62 -3.64
CA SER A 343 -2.80 -7.07 -3.21
C SER A 343 -2.65 -8.32 -2.36
N PRO A 344 -3.09 -8.33 -1.08
CA PRO A 344 -3.12 -9.55 -0.30
C PRO A 344 -3.88 -10.66 -1.02
N PHE A 345 -3.28 -11.85 -1.12
CA PHE A 345 -3.80 -12.93 -1.94
C PHE A 345 -5.24 -13.32 -1.60
N ASP A 346 -5.57 -13.38 -0.30
CA ASP A 346 -6.93 -13.69 0.17
C ASP A 346 -7.94 -12.59 -0.18
N GLN A 347 -7.54 -11.32 -0.17
CA GLN A 347 -8.42 -10.22 -0.59
C GLN A 347 -8.62 -10.24 -2.10
N TRP A 348 -7.53 -10.43 -2.86
CA TRP A 348 -7.60 -10.56 -4.30
C TRP A 348 -8.53 -11.70 -4.71
N MET A 349 -8.39 -12.87 -4.08
CA MET A 349 -9.25 -14.02 -4.35
C MET A 349 -10.74 -13.74 -4.09
N ARG A 350 -11.07 -13.01 -3.03
CA ARG A 350 -12.46 -12.57 -2.79
C ARG A 350 -12.95 -11.60 -3.85
N SER A 351 -12.09 -10.69 -4.28
CA SER A 351 -12.43 -9.67 -5.26
C SER A 351 -12.68 -10.26 -6.64
N ILE A 352 -11.84 -11.20 -7.10
CA ILE A 352 -12.00 -11.80 -8.43
C ILE A 352 -13.25 -12.67 -8.55
N ALA A 353 -13.79 -13.18 -7.45
CA ALA A 353 -15.00 -14.03 -7.47
C ALA A 353 -16.19 -13.38 -8.19
N THR A 354 -16.21 -12.05 -8.31
CA THR A 354 -17.28 -11.29 -8.96
C THR A 354 -16.84 -10.57 -10.25
N ILE A 355 -15.61 -10.75 -10.68
CA ILE A 355 -15.07 -10.10 -11.89
C ILE A 355 -14.90 -11.15 -12.99
N PRO A 356 -15.80 -11.24 -13.97
CA PRO A 356 -15.69 -12.21 -15.07
C PRO A 356 -14.42 -11.98 -15.88
N GLY A 357 -13.65 -13.04 -16.14
CA GLY A 357 -12.44 -13.02 -16.96
C GLY A 357 -11.37 -13.99 -16.46
N GLU A 358 -10.19 -13.85 -17.01
CA GLU A 358 -9.01 -14.67 -16.74
C GLU A 358 -8.08 -13.94 -15.78
N HIS A 359 -7.82 -14.51 -14.62
CA HIS A 359 -7.09 -13.88 -13.54
C HIS A 359 -5.73 -14.53 -13.31
N TYR A 360 -4.71 -13.69 -13.13
CA TYR A 360 -3.34 -14.11 -12.89
C TYR A 360 -2.78 -13.32 -11.71
N TYR A 361 -2.29 -14.04 -10.70
CA TYR A 361 -1.55 -13.45 -9.61
C TYR A 361 -0.06 -13.59 -9.89
N LEU A 362 0.56 -12.50 -10.27
CA LEU A 362 1.97 -12.48 -10.67
C LEU A 362 2.89 -12.53 -9.44
N THR A 363 4.10 -13.04 -9.61
CA THR A 363 5.16 -12.78 -8.62
C THR A 363 5.60 -11.32 -8.68
N GLU A 364 6.34 -10.87 -7.68
CA GLU A 364 6.86 -9.50 -7.65
C GLU A 364 7.79 -9.23 -8.85
N GLU A 365 8.65 -10.20 -9.18
CA GLU A 365 9.57 -10.13 -10.33
C GLU A 365 8.81 -10.07 -11.65
N GLN A 366 7.77 -10.89 -11.81
CA GLN A 366 6.93 -10.89 -13.03
C GLN A 366 6.20 -9.56 -13.19
N ASN A 367 5.60 -9.05 -12.10
CA ASN A 367 4.89 -7.76 -12.12
C ASN A 367 5.84 -6.60 -12.43
N LYS A 368 7.02 -6.56 -11.81
CA LYS A 368 8.05 -5.56 -12.07
C LYS A 368 8.49 -5.59 -13.53
N TYR A 369 8.86 -6.77 -14.02
CA TYR A 369 9.30 -6.95 -15.41
C TYR A 369 8.27 -6.46 -16.43
N LEU A 370 7.00 -6.88 -16.30
CA LEU A 370 5.93 -6.45 -17.21
C LEU A 370 5.66 -4.95 -17.12
N SER A 371 5.63 -4.42 -15.90
CA SER A 371 5.39 -2.99 -15.65
C SER A 371 6.45 -2.12 -16.32
N GLU A 372 7.72 -2.46 -16.16
CA GLU A 372 8.84 -1.74 -16.76
C GLU A 372 8.86 -1.91 -18.29
N LYS A 373 8.68 -3.12 -18.79
CA LYS A 373 8.78 -3.44 -20.23
C LYS A 373 7.66 -2.79 -21.04
N ILE A 374 6.42 -2.83 -20.54
CA ILE A 374 5.26 -2.35 -21.33
C ILE A 374 5.01 -0.88 -21.08
N TRP A 375 5.00 -0.42 -19.83
CA TRP A 375 4.58 0.94 -19.45
C TRP A 375 5.68 1.84 -18.92
N GLY A 376 6.83 1.29 -18.52
CA GLY A 376 7.91 2.06 -17.89
C GLY A 376 7.53 2.62 -16.50
N SER A 377 6.52 2.05 -15.84
CA SER A 377 5.99 2.52 -14.57
C SER A 377 5.37 1.39 -13.77
N THR A 378 5.44 1.47 -12.44
CA THR A 378 4.84 0.50 -11.52
C THR A 378 3.41 0.88 -11.06
N GLY A 379 2.92 2.11 -11.35
CA GLY A 379 1.56 2.56 -10.96
C GLY A 379 0.44 1.73 -11.59
N VAL A 380 -0.75 1.73 -10.98
CA VAL A 380 -1.98 1.08 -11.48
C VAL A 380 -3.14 2.09 -11.46
N PRO A 381 -4.19 1.91 -12.31
CA PRO A 381 -4.40 0.86 -13.31
C PRO A 381 -3.50 1.01 -14.53
N LYS A 382 -3.29 -0.10 -15.26
CA LYS A 382 -2.60 -0.09 -16.55
C LYS A 382 -3.37 -0.97 -17.53
N TYR A 383 -3.54 -0.47 -18.74
CA TYR A 383 -4.27 -1.18 -19.78
C TYR A 383 -3.39 -1.44 -20.99
N ALA A 384 -3.56 -2.61 -21.63
CA ALA A 384 -3.05 -2.86 -22.96
C ALA A 384 -4.08 -3.65 -23.77
N VAL A 385 -4.18 -3.36 -25.07
CA VAL A 385 -5.06 -4.07 -26.00
C VAL A 385 -4.20 -4.76 -27.05
N TYR A 386 -4.47 -6.04 -27.29
CA TYR A 386 -3.82 -6.85 -28.28
C TYR A 386 -4.85 -7.36 -29.30
N ASP A 387 -4.44 -7.47 -30.56
CA ASP A 387 -5.25 -8.11 -31.59
C ASP A 387 -5.18 -9.66 -31.52
N ALA A 388 -5.92 -10.32 -32.41
CA ALA A 388 -5.96 -11.77 -32.51
C ALA A 388 -4.59 -12.43 -32.85
N GLN A 389 -3.63 -11.66 -33.34
CA GLN A 389 -2.25 -12.07 -33.66
C GLN A 389 -1.28 -11.73 -32.53
N SER A 390 -1.79 -11.25 -31.38
CA SER A 390 -1.00 -10.80 -30.22
C SER A 390 -0.15 -9.56 -30.48
N ASN A 391 -0.47 -8.73 -31.49
CA ASN A 391 0.15 -7.43 -31.66
C ASN A 391 -0.45 -6.42 -30.70
N GLN A 392 0.39 -5.68 -29.99
CA GLN A 392 -0.08 -4.62 -29.09
C GLN A 392 -0.55 -3.41 -29.89
N LEU A 393 -1.84 -3.11 -29.82
CA LEU A 393 -2.45 -1.97 -30.50
C LEU A 393 -2.51 -0.72 -29.63
N PHE A 394 -2.65 -0.91 -28.30
CA PHE A 394 -2.84 0.18 -27.34
C PHE A 394 -2.18 -0.13 -26.02
N LYS A 395 -1.74 0.91 -25.31
CA LYS A 395 -1.35 0.84 -23.90
C LYS A 395 -1.57 2.18 -23.21
N GLN A 396 -1.95 2.16 -21.94
CA GLN A 396 -2.12 3.34 -21.12
C GLN A 396 -1.86 3.08 -19.65
N LEU A 397 -1.22 4.04 -18.99
CA LEU A 397 -1.11 4.14 -17.53
C LEU A 397 -2.22 5.07 -17.02
N GLY A 398 -2.89 4.68 -15.94
CA GLY A 398 -4.06 5.35 -15.40
C GLY A 398 -5.36 4.92 -16.10
N TRP A 399 -6.51 5.33 -15.53
CA TRP A 399 -7.82 5.02 -16.10
C TRP A 399 -7.98 5.68 -17.47
N ALA A 400 -8.13 4.84 -18.49
CA ALA A 400 -8.24 5.28 -19.88
C ALA A 400 -9.59 5.92 -20.25
N GLY A 401 -10.61 5.68 -19.42
CA GLY A 401 -12.00 6.00 -19.74
C GLY A 401 -12.66 4.94 -20.63
N LEU A 402 -13.96 4.72 -20.39
CA LEU A 402 -14.73 3.67 -21.07
C LEU A 402 -14.72 3.83 -22.61
N ASP A 403 -14.92 5.06 -23.12
CA ASP A 403 -14.99 5.30 -24.56
C ASP A 403 -13.68 5.01 -25.28
N THR A 404 -12.55 5.32 -24.64
CA THR A 404 -11.22 4.99 -25.16
C THR A 404 -11.05 3.48 -25.26
N LEU A 405 -11.36 2.76 -24.18
CA LEU A 405 -11.21 1.29 -24.18
C LEU A 405 -12.15 0.63 -25.18
N LYS A 406 -13.41 1.10 -25.33
CA LYS A 406 -14.35 0.63 -26.37
C LYS A 406 -13.73 0.79 -27.76
N THR A 407 -13.23 1.96 -28.06
CA THR A 407 -12.62 2.25 -29.36
C THR A 407 -11.45 1.33 -29.67
N GLU A 408 -10.57 1.09 -28.69
CA GLU A 408 -9.38 0.26 -28.92
C GLU A 408 -9.72 -1.24 -29.00
N ILE A 409 -10.70 -1.70 -28.21
CA ILE A 409 -11.22 -3.07 -28.29
C ILE A 409 -11.87 -3.31 -29.66
N GLU A 410 -12.68 -2.38 -30.17
CA GLU A 410 -13.31 -2.51 -31.48
C GLU A 410 -12.31 -2.56 -32.65
N LYS A 411 -11.15 -1.90 -32.51
CA LYS A 411 -10.03 -2.04 -33.45
C LYS A 411 -9.42 -3.42 -33.42
N ALA A 412 -9.24 -3.99 -32.22
CA ALA A 412 -8.65 -5.31 -32.02
C ALA A 412 -9.54 -6.48 -32.49
N LEU A 413 -10.85 -6.22 -32.58
CA LEU A 413 -11.84 -7.20 -33.05
C LEU A 413 -12.01 -7.24 -34.57
N LYS A 414 -11.34 -6.35 -35.33
CA LYS A 414 -11.37 -6.30 -36.79
C LYS A 414 -10.31 -7.19 -37.41
#